data_d12941fc251c36dc5de2506c0b6d5610
#
_entry.id   d12941fc251c36dc5de2506c0b6d5610
#
_cell.length_a   1.000
_cell.length_b   1.000
_cell.length_c   1.000
_cell.angle_alpha   90.00
_cell.angle_beta   90.00
_cell.angle_gamma   90.00
#
_symmetry.space_group_name_H-M   'P 1'
#
loop_
_entity.id
_entity.type
_entity.pdbx_description
1 polymer ?
#
loop_
_entity_poly.entity_id
_entity_poly.type
_entity_poly.pdbx_seq_one_letter_code
_entity_poly.pdbx_strand_id
1 'polypeptide(L)'
;SCLDLGLDLMSCGVNGKCVDLPAGQGVRCECVNDAFEGTARDNAAVTDCEEKDCTDVSCGSGATCVEGSTNDGYACVCESSHIGTTKWNGAASCVERTCTVTGFDPNNCGENARCDPAASGDGIDCSCNEGFVGVTRANERTTCMEATCDGVDCGAGAFCRSSTSGNGYECVCDEAHIDNVTQNDVVSCTERTCSNLGFDSCGDNAQCTDTSYGITCSCTSGAFVGLTVANAPASCSESGLSLIHI
;
A
#
# COMPACT_ATOMS: atom_id res chain seq x y z
N SER A 1 -33.43 13.03 51.70
CA SER A 1 -33.10 12.54 50.30
C SER A 1 -33.65 13.50 49.25
N CYS A 2 -33.22 13.34 48.03
CA CYS A 2 -33.74 14.09 46.87
C CYS A 2 -35.27 13.99 46.78
N LEU A 3 -35.82 12.82 47.05
CA LEU A 3 -37.29 12.59 47.08
C LEU A 3 -37.98 13.30 48.24
N ASP A 4 -37.37 13.31 49.43
CA ASP A 4 -37.94 13.92 50.62
C ASP A 4 -38.02 15.45 50.52
N LEU A 5 -37.10 16.06 49.75
CA LEU A 5 -37.07 17.50 49.52
C LEU A 5 -37.94 17.90 48.30
N GLY A 6 -38.62 16.95 47.66
CA GLY A 6 -39.38 17.20 46.42
C GLY A 6 -38.51 17.65 45.27
N LEU A 7 -37.20 17.37 45.33
CA LEU A 7 -36.25 17.67 44.29
C LEU A 7 -36.28 16.53 43.28
N ASP A 8 -36.88 16.75 42.15
CA ASP A 8 -36.81 15.86 40.99
C ASP A 8 -35.50 16.08 40.22
N LEU A 9 -35.28 15.28 39.19
CA LEU A 9 -34.13 15.41 38.30
C LEU A 9 -33.94 16.81 37.68
N MET A 10 -35.02 17.61 37.63
CA MET A 10 -35.02 18.97 37.07
C MET A 10 -34.70 20.06 38.11
N SER A 11 -34.71 19.73 39.35
CA SER A 11 -34.50 20.70 40.45
C SER A 11 -33.04 21.14 40.61
N CYS A 12 -32.09 20.38 40.07
CA CYS A 12 -30.67 20.72 40.05
C CYS A 12 -30.24 21.59 38.86
N GLY A 13 -31.19 22.09 38.09
CA GLY A 13 -30.91 22.91 36.88
C GLY A 13 -30.84 22.08 35.59
N VAL A 14 -30.58 22.77 34.49
CA VAL A 14 -30.45 22.11 33.17
C VAL A 14 -29.23 21.19 33.20
N ASN A 15 -29.40 19.96 32.73
CA ASN A 15 -28.37 18.92 32.74
C ASN A 15 -27.80 18.55 34.12
N GLY A 16 -28.47 18.96 35.17
CA GLY A 16 -28.14 18.59 36.54
C GLY A 16 -28.98 17.41 37.04
N LYS A 17 -28.44 16.62 37.96
CA LYS A 17 -29.14 15.54 38.68
C LYS A 17 -28.91 15.66 40.18
N CYS A 18 -29.92 15.28 40.94
CA CYS A 18 -29.81 15.20 42.39
C CYS A 18 -29.28 13.82 42.81
N VAL A 19 -28.31 13.80 43.72
CA VAL A 19 -27.72 12.60 44.30
C VAL A 19 -27.78 12.66 45.79
N ASP A 20 -28.27 11.59 46.43
CA ASP A 20 -28.30 11.47 47.88
C ASP A 20 -26.89 11.25 48.44
N LEU A 21 -26.48 12.07 49.38
CA LEU A 21 -25.24 11.87 50.12
C LEU A 21 -25.41 10.81 51.22
N PRO A 22 -24.30 10.20 51.71
CA PRO A 22 -24.37 9.25 52.82
C PRO A 22 -25.19 9.78 54.01
N ALA A 23 -25.80 8.86 54.75
CA ALA A 23 -26.79 9.12 55.78
C ALA A 23 -26.51 10.36 56.63
N GLY A 24 -27.40 11.36 56.55
CA GLY A 24 -27.38 12.61 57.37
C GLY A 24 -26.60 13.77 56.74
N GLN A 25 -25.99 13.62 55.56
CA GLN A 25 -25.20 14.68 54.90
C GLN A 25 -26.00 15.50 53.88
N GLY A 26 -27.24 15.12 53.59
CA GLY A 26 -28.13 15.85 52.70
C GLY A 26 -28.06 15.34 51.25
N VAL A 27 -28.11 16.27 50.28
CA VAL A 27 -28.15 16.00 48.85
C VAL A 27 -27.09 16.81 48.12
N ARG A 28 -26.72 16.35 46.92
CA ARG A 28 -25.78 17.04 46.02
C ARG A 28 -26.40 17.17 44.63
N CYS A 29 -26.29 18.35 44.05
CA CYS A 29 -26.50 18.54 42.63
C CYS A 29 -25.20 18.35 41.89
N GLU A 30 -25.16 17.45 40.89
CA GLU A 30 -24.05 17.20 40.00
C GLU A 30 -24.54 17.08 38.55
N CYS A 31 -23.66 17.12 37.59
CA CYS A 31 -24.04 16.99 36.19
C CYS A 31 -24.54 15.57 35.88
N VAL A 32 -25.49 15.47 34.94
CA VAL A 32 -26.23 14.22 34.63
C VAL A 32 -25.35 13.09 34.20
N ASN A 33 -24.30 13.38 33.46
CA ASN A 33 -23.29 12.42 32.98
C ASN A 33 -21.96 13.13 32.69
N ASP A 34 -20.99 12.38 32.20
CA ASP A 34 -19.63 12.86 31.91
C ASP A 34 -19.53 13.76 30.65
N ALA A 35 -20.61 13.91 29.87
CA ALA A 35 -20.66 14.85 28.74
C ALA A 35 -20.82 16.30 29.18
N PHE A 36 -21.14 16.52 30.45
CA PHE A 36 -21.32 17.87 31.03
C PHE A 36 -20.26 18.16 32.06
N GLU A 37 -19.87 19.40 32.15
CA GLU A 37 -19.03 19.91 33.26
C GLU A 37 -19.72 20.99 34.03
N GLY A 38 -19.40 21.06 35.31
CA GLY A 38 -19.97 22.02 36.22
C GLY A 38 -19.53 21.76 37.65
N THR A 39 -19.79 22.71 38.53
CA THR A 39 -19.41 22.58 39.92
C THR A 39 -20.50 21.87 40.71
N ALA A 40 -20.20 20.64 41.18
CA ALA A 40 -21.08 19.93 42.08
C ALA A 40 -21.31 20.78 43.40
N ARG A 41 -22.57 20.93 43.85
CA ARG A 41 -22.92 21.74 45.00
C ARG A 41 -23.73 20.93 46.00
N ASP A 42 -23.24 20.91 47.26
CA ASP A 42 -23.91 20.23 48.33
C ASP A 42 -25.05 21.12 48.87
N ASN A 43 -26.21 20.51 49.08
CA ASN A 43 -27.41 21.17 49.62
C ASN A 43 -27.83 22.45 48.85
N ALA A 44 -27.49 22.54 47.59
CA ALA A 44 -27.87 23.63 46.69
C ALA A 44 -28.92 23.15 45.69
N ALA A 45 -29.78 24.07 45.26
CA ALA A 45 -30.91 23.74 44.39
C ALA A 45 -30.54 23.73 42.89
N VAL A 46 -29.39 24.28 42.51
CA VAL A 46 -29.01 24.41 41.09
C VAL A 46 -27.51 24.23 40.96
N THR A 47 -27.10 23.51 39.92
CA THR A 47 -25.74 23.50 39.41
C THR A 47 -25.73 23.96 37.96
N ASP A 48 -24.68 24.64 37.57
CA ASP A 48 -24.46 25.05 36.17
C ASP A 48 -23.72 23.92 35.47
N CYS A 49 -24.42 23.17 34.60
CA CYS A 49 -23.86 22.09 33.84
C CYS A 49 -23.86 22.47 32.34
N GLU A 50 -22.69 22.74 31.82
CA GLU A 50 -22.48 23.06 30.42
C GLU A 50 -22.01 21.82 29.66
N GLU A 51 -22.44 21.65 28.42
CA GLU A 51 -21.97 20.55 27.58
C GLU A 51 -20.51 20.76 27.27
N LYS A 52 -19.70 19.73 27.45
CA LYS A 52 -18.30 19.73 27.07
C LYS A 52 -18.18 19.72 25.55
N ASP A 53 -17.36 20.59 25.05
CA ASP A 53 -16.99 20.68 23.61
C ASP A 53 -15.48 20.54 23.42
N CYS A 54 -15.01 20.72 22.19
CA CYS A 54 -13.60 20.67 21.86
C CYS A 54 -12.83 21.95 22.22
N THR A 55 -13.46 22.96 22.79
CA THR A 55 -12.81 24.21 23.17
C THR A 55 -11.85 23.96 24.34
N ASP A 56 -10.59 24.32 24.15
CA ASP A 56 -9.53 24.17 25.16
C ASP A 56 -9.25 22.71 25.63
N VAL A 57 -9.76 21.70 24.90
CA VAL A 57 -9.53 20.30 25.22
C VAL A 57 -8.20 19.80 24.67
N SER A 58 -7.39 19.19 25.53
CA SER A 58 -6.22 18.42 25.13
C SER A 58 -6.56 16.92 25.08
N CYS A 59 -6.64 16.38 23.88
CA CYS A 59 -6.92 14.95 23.68
C CYS A 59 -5.71 14.02 23.91
N GLY A 60 -4.53 14.59 24.16
CA GLY A 60 -3.28 13.85 24.24
C GLY A 60 -2.52 13.81 22.91
N SER A 61 -1.31 13.27 22.93
CA SER A 61 -0.46 13.16 21.73
C SER A 61 -1.08 12.22 20.71
N GLY A 62 -1.10 12.62 19.44
CA GLY A 62 -1.62 11.81 18.32
C GLY A 62 -3.14 11.61 18.36
N ALA A 63 -3.88 12.49 19.04
CA ALA A 63 -5.32 12.46 19.07
C ALA A 63 -5.93 13.82 18.73
N THR A 64 -7.06 13.79 18.07
CA THR A 64 -7.85 14.93 17.66
C THR A 64 -9.20 14.94 18.39
N CYS A 65 -9.66 16.12 18.76
CA CYS A 65 -10.99 16.30 19.35
C CYS A 65 -12.05 16.36 18.23
N VAL A 66 -13.13 15.64 18.42
CA VAL A 66 -14.31 15.60 17.55
C VAL A 66 -15.54 15.86 18.39
N GLU A 67 -16.34 16.85 18.00
CA GLU A 67 -17.63 17.15 18.66
C GLU A 67 -18.54 15.93 18.59
N GLY A 68 -19.18 15.61 19.72
CA GLY A 68 -20.24 14.62 19.81
C GLY A 68 -21.57 15.13 19.25
N SER A 69 -22.57 14.27 19.28
CA SER A 69 -23.95 14.72 19.08
C SER A 69 -24.41 15.53 20.32
N THR A 70 -25.49 16.28 20.17
CA THR A 70 -26.09 17.04 21.29
C THR A 70 -26.25 16.16 22.54
N ASN A 71 -25.71 16.59 23.66
CA ASN A 71 -25.64 15.92 24.96
C ASN A 71 -24.64 14.75 25.07
N ASP A 72 -23.78 14.53 24.08
CA ASP A 72 -22.74 13.49 24.10
C ASP A 72 -21.37 14.07 24.49
N GLY A 73 -21.20 15.39 24.45
CA GLY A 73 -19.93 16.08 24.67
C GLY A 73 -18.97 15.92 23.49
N TYR A 74 -17.74 15.51 23.75
CA TYR A 74 -16.71 15.33 22.71
C TYR A 74 -16.07 13.93 22.75
N ALA A 75 -15.44 13.55 21.67
CA ALA A 75 -14.62 12.36 21.59
C ALA A 75 -13.17 12.71 21.21
N CYS A 76 -12.21 12.16 21.94
CA CYS A 76 -10.81 12.17 21.51
C CYS A 76 -10.54 10.91 20.67
N VAL A 77 -10.25 11.12 19.39
CA VAL A 77 -10.03 10.06 18.37
C VAL A 77 -8.57 10.10 17.95
N CYS A 78 -7.92 8.93 17.86
CA CYS A 78 -6.56 8.88 17.37
C CYS A 78 -6.49 9.33 15.90
N GLU A 79 -5.47 10.14 15.58
CA GLU A 79 -5.16 10.52 14.21
C GLU A 79 -4.84 9.29 13.35
N SER A 80 -4.91 9.41 12.03
CA SER A 80 -4.69 8.28 11.11
C SER A 80 -3.31 7.63 11.24
N SER A 81 -2.29 8.41 11.60
CA SER A 81 -0.93 7.94 11.90
C SER A 81 -0.78 7.26 13.26
N HIS A 82 -1.82 7.23 14.07
CA HIS A 82 -1.82 6.66 15.41
C HIS A 82 -2.88 5.57 15.56
N ILE A 83 -2.67 4.67 16.52
CA ILE A 83 -3.59 3.59 16.88
C ILE A 83 -3.88 3.64 18.38
N GLY A 84 -5.12 3.42 18.76
CA GLY A 84 -5.52 3.43 20.16
C GLY A 84 -7.03 3.39 20.32
N THR A 85 -7.48 3.74 21.50
CA THR A 85 -8.90 3.71 21.83
C THR A 85 -9.47 5.13 21.86
N THR A 86 -10.54 5.36 21.10
CA THR A 86 -11.37 6.56 21.23
C THR A 86 -11.84 6.71 22.67
N LYS A 87 -11.74 7.90 23.21
CA LYS A 87 -12.19 8.22 24.55
C LYS A 87 -13.21 9.35 24.53
N TRP A 88 -14.39 9.08 25.04
CA TRP A 88 -15.43 10.09 25.23
C TRP A 88 -15.13 10.92 26.47
N ASN A 89 -15.26 12.23 26.32
CA ASN A 89 -15.15 13.24 27.42
C ASN A 89 -13.84 13.10 28.21
N GLY A 90 -12.76 12.73 27.58
CA GLY A 90 -11.46 12.59 28.22
C GLY A 90 -10.34 12.30 27.20
N ALA A 91 -9.08 12.40 27.63
CA ALA A 91 -7.93 12.18 26.79
C ALA A 91 -7.84 10.72 26.28
N ALA A 92 -7.56 10.56 25.01
CA ALA A 92 -7.30 9.27 24.36
C ALA A 92 -5.86 8.79 24.65
N SER A 93 -5.64 7.48 24.54
CA SER A 93 -4.32 6.88 24.60
C SER A 93 -3.96 6.40 23.19
N CYS A 94 -3.24 7.22 22.45
CA CYS A 94 -2.85 6.96 21.08
C CYS A 94 -1.35 6.72 21.00
N VAL A 95 -0.97 5.71 20.25
CA VAL A 95 0.42 5.31 19.99
C VAL A 95 0.66 5.39 18.49
N GLU A 96 1.80 5.93 18.10
CA GLU A 96 2.18 6.01 16.68
C GLU A 96 2.14 4.63 16.01
N ARG A 97 1.59 4.59 14.79
CA ARG A 97 1.60 3.38 13.96
C ARG A 97 3.02 3.13 13.45
N THR A 98 3.55 1.96 13.75
CA THR A 98 4.81 1.48 13.17
C THR A 98 4.60 0.06 12.68
N CYS A 99 5.45 -0.41 11.76
CA CYS A 99 5.38 -1.78 11.25
C CYS A 99 5.58 -2.86 12.32
N THR A 100 6.06 -2.48 13.51
CA THR A 100 6.34 -3.38 14.64
C THR A 100 5.33 -3.30 15.79
N VAL A 101 4.45 -2.30 15.80
CA VAL A 101 3.40 -2.17 16.84
C VAL A 101 2.38 -3.27 16.66
N THR A 102 2.08 -3.98 17.75
CA THR A 102 1.05 -5.03 17.81
C THR A 102 -0.30 -4.50 17.35
N GLY A 103 -0.81 -5.02 16.24
CA GLY A 103 -2.03 -4.56 15.56
C GLY A 103 -1.78 -4.03 14.15
N PHE A 104 -0.53 -3.69 13.83
CA PHE A 104 -0.01 -3.47 12.48
C PHE A 104 1.28 -4.28 12.29
N ASP A 105 1.16 -5.61 12.40
CA ASP A 105 2.14 -6.57 11.90
C ASP A 105 2.32 -6.34 10.38
N PRO A 106 3.51 -6.65 9.78
CA PRO A 106 3.69 -6.66 8.32
C PRO A 106 2.55 -7.31 7.55
N ASN A 107 1.87 -8.29 8.15
CA ASN A 107 0.65 -8.92 7.61
C ASN A 107 -0.61 -8.03 7.70
N ASN A 108 -0.60 -6.92 8.41
CA ASN A 108 -1.76 -6.03 8.56
C ASN A 108 -1.89 -4.99 7.46
N CYS A 109 -0.87 -4.83 6.61
CA CYS A 109 -0.97 -4.06 5.38
C CYS A 109 -1.87 -4.74 4.33
N GLY A 110 -2.17 -6.00 4.49
CA GLY A 110 -2.93 -6.83 3.57
C GLY A 110 -2.10 -8.01 3.06
N GLU A 111 -2.75 -8.94 2.38
CA GLU A 111 -2.10 -10.06 1.70
C GLU A 111 -1.23 -9.52 0.56
N ASN A 112 -0.02 -10.06 0.39
CA ASN A 112 0.96 -9.64 -0.61
C ASN A 112 1.37 -8.17 -0.52
N ALA A 113 1.21 -7.56 0.64
CA ALA A 113 1.65 -6.20 0.92
C ALA A 113 2.81 -6.17 1.93
N ARG A 114 3.59 -5.11 1.86
CA ARG A 114 4.63 -4.81 2.84
C ARG A 114 4.33 -3.51 3.57
N CYS A 115 4.87 -3.39 4.75
CA CYS A 115 4.81 -2.20 5.58
C CYS A 115 6.16 -1.51 5.57
N ASP A 116 6.18 -0.23 5.25
CA ASP A 116 7.34 0.63 5.32
C ASP A 116 7.01 1.84 6.23
N PRO A 117 7.98 2.42 6.96
CA PRO A 117 7.76 3.69 7.64
C PRO A 117 7.35 4.76 6.63
N ALA A 118 6.37 5.58 6.97
CA ALA A 118 5.90 6.63 6.06
C ALA A 118 7.02 7.65 5.79
N ALA A 119 7.16 8.07 4.53
CA ALA A 119 8.15 9.07 4.12
C ALA A 119 7.93 10.45 4.77
N SER A 120 6.70 10.75 5.22
CA SER A 120 6.35 11.92 6.01
C SER A 120 6.93 11.92 7.42
N GLY A 121 7.36 10.76 7.92
CA GLY A 121 7.82 10.56 9.29
C GLY A 121 6.70 10.20 10.28
N ASP A 122 5.45 10.22 9.87
CA ASP A 122 4.29 9.96 10.73
C ASP A 122 3.51 8.73 10.25
N GLY A 123 3.67 7.61 10.95
CA GLY A 123 2.94 6.39 10.67
C GLY A 123 3.61 5.46 9.66
N ILE A 124 2.82 4.76 8.85
CA ILE A 124 3.28 3.73 7.91
C ILE A 124 2.68 3.88 6.52
N ASP A 125 3.41 3.38 5.52
CA ASP A 125 2.92 3.18 4.16
C ASP A 125 2.78 1.67 3.89
N CYS A 126 1.60 1.26 3.44
CA CYS A 126 1.34 -0.08 2.97
C CYS A 126 1.44 -0.12 1.44
N SER A 127 2.41 -0.85 0.91
CA SER A 127 2.65 -1.02 -0.52
C SER A 127 2.64 -2.50 -0.91
N CYS A 128 2.38 -2.79 -2.19
CA CYS A 128 2.40 -4.17 -2.65
C CYS A 128 3.82 -4.73 -2.74
N ASN A 129 3.97 -6.02 -2.49
CA ASN A 129 5.20 -6.76 -2.73
C ASN A 129 5.50 -6.82 -4.22
N GLU A 130 6.74 -7.13 -4.56
CA GLU A 130 7.15 -7.34 -5.94
C GLU A 130 6.29 -8.44 -6.60
N GLY A 131 5.85 -8.20 -7.84
CA GLY A 131 4.94 -9.09 -8.55
C GLY A 131 3.46 -8.84 -8.28
N PHE A 132 3.13 -7.90 -7.43
CA PHE A 132 1.76 -7.52 -7.12
C PHE A 132 1.50 -6.04 -7.39
N VAL A 133 0.29 -5.72 -7.82
CA VAL A 133 -0.15 -4.36 -8.13
C VAL A 133 -1.29 -3.93 -7.22
N GLY A 134 -1.28 -2.68 -6.84
CA GLY A 134 -2.28 -2.06 -5.98
C GLY A 134 -1.90 -0.63 -5.62
N VAL A 135 -2.74 0.03 -4.86
CA VAL A 135 -2.52 1.42 -4.46
C VAL A 135 -1.78 1.45 -3.13
N THR A 136 -0.63 2.12 -3.08
CA THR A 136 0.03 2.43 -1.79
C THR A 136 -0.90 3.28 -0.93
N ARG A 137 -1.09 2.89 0.32
CA ARG A 137 -1.97 3.58 1.28
C ARG A 137 -1.22 3.91 2.55
N ALA A 138 -1.36 5.17 2.96
CA ALA A 138 -0.82 5.64 4.23
C ALA A 138 -1.74 5.24 5.39
N ASN A 139 -1.19 4.59 6.39
CA ASN A 139 -1.89 4.21 7.64
C ASN A 139 -3.13 3.32 7.47
N GLU A 140 -3.30 2.71 6.29
CA GLU A 140 -4.42 1.83 5.96
C GLU A 140 -3.94 0.57 5.23
N ARG A 141 -4.75 -0.49 5.28
CA ARG A 141 -4.51 -1.69 4.49
C ARG A 141 -4.63 -1.41 3.00
N THR A 142 -3.78 -2.05 2.21
CA THR A 142 -3.90 -2.07 0.76
C THR A 142 -4.41 -3.42 0.27
N THR A 143 -4.97 -3.44 -0.93
CA THR A 143 -5.34 -4.67 -1.64
C THR A 143 -4.36 -4.85 -2.78
N CYS A 144 -3.61 -5.94 -2.73
CA CYS A 144 -2.61 -6.28 -3.72
C CYS A 144 -3.08 -7.50 -4.52
N MET A 145 -3.13 -7.35 -5.81
CA MET A 145 -3.47 -8.41 -6.77
C MET A 145 -2.20 -8.81 -7.51
N GLU A 146 -2.12 -10.07 -7.91
CA GLU A 146 -1.01 -10.56 -8.74
C GLU A 146 -0.94 -9.75 -10.04
N ALA A 147 0.24 -9.26 -10.38
CA ALA A 147 0.47 -8.57 -11.64
C ALA A 147 0.44 -9.60 -12.78
N THR A 148 -0.49 -9.43 -13.70
CA THR A 148 -0.66 -10.29 -14.88
C THR A 148 -0.34 -9.52 -16.15
N CYS A 149 -0.28 -10.21 -17.28
CA CYS A 149 -0.10 -9.57 -18.58
C CYS A 149 -1.33 -8.81 -19.09
N ASP A 150 -2.45 -8.85 -18.37
CA ASP A 150 -3.67 -8.19 -18.81
C ASP A 150 -3.51 -6.67 -18.87
N GLY A 151 -3.58 -6.11 -20.07
CA GLY A 151 -3.43 -4.67 -20.30
C GLY A 151 -1.99 -4.14 -20.17
N VAL A 152 -0.99 -5.00 -20.07
CA VAL A 152 0.43 -4.59 -20.00
C VAL A 152 0.97 -4.34 -21.41
N ASP A 153 1.45 -3.13 -21.65
CA ASP A 153 2.26 -2.79 -22.82
C ASP A 153 3.74 -2.86 -22.42
N CYS A 154 4.42 -3.86 -22.91
CA CYS A 154 5.85 -4.06 -22.66
C CYS A 154 6.77 -3.17 -23.50
N GLY A 155 6.23 -2.36 -24.40
CA GLY A 155 7.00 -1.55 -25.34
C GLY A 155 7.21 -2.21 -26.70
N ALA A 156 7.77 -1.45 -27.65
CA ALA A 156 7.97 -1.91 -29.02
C ALA A 156 8.96 -3.09 -29.08
N GLY A 157 8.60 -4.13 -29.82
CA GLY A 157 9.43 -5.33 -29.99
C GLY A 157 9.49 -6.24 -28.76
N ALA A 158 8.57 -6.06 -27.80
CA ALA A 158 8.47 -6.88 -26.60
C ALA A 158 7.07 -7.50 -26.45
N PHE A 159 7.00 -8.60 -25.73
CA PHE A 159 5.75 -9.22 -25.31
C PHE A 159 5.79 -9.58 -23.83
N CYS A 160 4.61 -9.58 -23.25
CA CYS A 160 4.43 -9.98 -21.86
C CYS A 160 4.27 -11.50 -21.72
N ARG A 161 4.89 -12.08 -20.71
CA ARG A 161 4.67 -13.46 -20.27
C ARG A 161 4.60 -13.55 -18.76
N SER A 162 4.00 -14.60 -18.22
CA SER A 162 4.05 -14.89 -16.81
C SER A 162 5.50 -15.06 -16.34
N SER A 163 5.83 -14.48 -15.19
CA SER A 163 7.20 -14.56 -14.66
C SER A 163 7.58 -16.00 -14.32
N THR A 164 8.79 -16.37 -14.68
CA THR A 164 9.36 -17.67 -14.33
C THR A 164 9.72 -17.80 -12.86
N SER A 165 9.85 -16.68 -12.16
CA SER A 165 10.06 -16.64 -10.70
C SER A 165 8.77 -16.86 -9.91
N GLY A 166 7.59 -16.87 -10.56
CA GLY A 166 6.30 -17.08 -9.93
C GLY A 166 5.66 -15.82 -9.35
N ASN A 167 6.25 -14.64 -9.59
CA ASN A 167 5.74 -13.37 -9.07
C ASN A 167 5.53 -12.36 -10.21
N GLY A 168 4.29 -12.20 -10.65
CA GLY A 168 3.92 -11.20 -11.63
C GLY A 168 4.24 -11.59 -13.07
N TYR A 169 4.66 -10.63 -13.88
CA TYR A 169 4.96 -10.80 -15.30
C TYR A 169 6.40 -10.40 -15.65
N GLU A 170 6.83 -10.82 -16.82
CA GLU A 170 8.08 -10.43 -17.43
C GLU A 170 7.81 -9.83 -18.81
N CYS A 171 8.44 -8.70 -19.11
CA CYS A 171 8.54 -8.17 -20.45
C CYS A 171 9.80 -8.72 -21.12
N VAL A 172 9.64 -9.39 -22.24
CA VAL A 172 10.70 -10.08 -22.96
C VAL A 172 10.73 -9.60 -24.40
N CYS A 173 11.91 -9.25 -24.90
CA CYS A 173 12.06 -8.90 -26.31
C CYS A 173 11.75 -10.10 -27.20
N ASP A 174 11.09 -9.86 -28.31
CA ASP A 174 10.85 -10.88 -29.34
C ASP A 174 12.16 -11.31 -30.06
N GLU A 175 12.07 -12.33 -30.93
CA GLU A 175 13.23 -12.88 -31.58
C GLU A 175 13.96 -11.90 -32.53
N ALA A 176 13.24 -10.86 -33.01
CA ALA A 176 13.82 -9.82 -33.89
C ALA A 176 14.57 -8.73 -33.12
N HIS A 177 14.51 -8.77 -31.81
CA HIS A 177 15.09 -7.75 -30.91
C HIS A 177 16.10 -8.36 -29.95
N ILE A 178 17.00 -7.53 -29.49
CA ILE A 178 17.96 -7.84 -28.44
C ILE A 178 17.70 -6.93 -27.28
N ASP A 179 17.90 -7.41 -26.12
CA ASP A 179 18.13 -6.82 -24.80
C ASP A 179 17.40 -7.54 -23.65
N ASN A 180 17.43 -6.94 -22.48
CA ASN A 180 17.18 -7.61 -21.22
C ASN A 180 15.71 -7.89 -20.96
N VAL A 181 15.45 -8.98 -20.25
CA VAL A 181 14.17 -9.24 -19.58
C VAL A 181 14.03 -8.28 -18.41
N THR A 182 12.91 -7.59 -18.30
CA THR A 182 12.56 -6.81 -17.10
C THR A 182 11.38 -7.45 -16.41
N GLN A 183 11.44 -7.46 -15.06
CA GLN A 183 10.30 -7.91 -14.23
C GLN A 183 9.40 -6.74 -13.89
N ASN A 184 8.11 -6.90 -14.13
CA ASN A 184 7.07 -5.95 -13.75
C ASN A 184 7.31 -4.51 -14.24
N ASP A 185 8.03 -4.35 -15.33
CA ASP A 185 8.35 -3.05 -15.93
C ASP A 185 8.49 -3.15 -17.44
N VAL A 186 8.46 -2.00 -18.12
CA VAL A 186 8.67 -1.89 -19.57
C VAL A 186 10.11 -2.18 -19.92
N VAL A 187 10.34 -2.94 -21.00
CA VAL A 187 11.66 -3.21 -21.52
C VAL A 187 11.94 -2.35 -22.75
N SER A 188 13.18 -1.91 -22.91
CA SER A 188 13.64 -1.25 -24.12
C SER A 188 14.32 -2.28 -25.01
N CYS A 189 13.62 -2.74 -26.03
CA CYS A 189 14.14 -3.70 -27.00
C CYS A 189 14.80 -2.99 -28.18
N THR A 190 16.02 -3.39 -28.50
CA THR A 190 16.78 -2.89 -29.65
C THR A 190 16.63 -3.83 -30.83
N GLU A 191 16.25 -3.32 -32.00
CA GLU A 191 16.14 -4.13 -33.21
C GLU A 191 17.45 -4.86 -33.47
N ARG A 192 17.36 -6.15 -33.76
CA ARG A 192 18.49 -7.00 -34.10
C ARG A 192 18.96 -6.71 -35.51
N THR A 193 20.15 -6.13 -35.65
CA THR A 193 20.78 -5.84 -36.93
C THR A 193 22.17 -6.43 -37.00
N CYS A 194 22.66 -6.70 -38.24
CA CYS A 194 24.02 -7.19 -38.43
C CYS A 194 25.07 -6.25 -37.86
N SER A 195 24.80 -4.96 -37.83
CA SER A 195 25.72 -3.95 -37.30
C SER A 195 25.80 -3.91 -35.76
N ASN A 196 24.70 -4.15 -35.06
CA ASN A 196 24.71 -4.10 -33.60
C ASN A 196 25.08 -5.43 -32.92
N LEU A 197 24.98 -6.55 -33.65
CA LEU A 197 25.42 -7.87 -33.18
C LEU A 197 26.89 -8.18 -33.46
N GLY A 198 27.53 -7.44 -34.38
CA GLY A 198 28.86 -7.74 -34.87
C GLY A 198 28.87 -8.86 -35.92
N PHE A 199 29.92 -8.90 -36.73
CA PHE A 199 30.05 -9.84 -37.88
C PHE A 199 30.10 -11.32 -37.47
N ASP A 200 30.53 -11.62 -36.23
CA ASP A 200 30.69 -13.00 -35.75
C ASP A 200 29.42 -13.60 -35.15
N SER A 201 28.33 -12.83 -35.10
CA SER A 201 27.07 -13.26 -34.45
C SER A 201 26.31 -14.34 -35.24
N CYS A 202 26.60 -14.49 -36.55
CA CYS A 202 26.02 -15.55 -37.36
C CYS A 202 26.81 -16.89 -37.30
N GLY A 203 27.92 -16.93 -36.59
CA GLY A 203 28.80 -18.11 -36.54
C GLY A 203 29.85 -18.15 -37.65
N ASP A 204 30.77 -19.13 -37.57
CA ASP A 204 31.86 -19.29 -38.49
C ASP A 204 31.36 -19.62 -39.93
N ASN A 205 31.98 -19.00 -40.93
CA ASN A 205 31.64 -19.18 -42.33
C ASN A 205 30.19 -18.82 -42.71
N ALA A 206 29.51 -18.00 -41.91
CA ALA A 206 28.20 -17.47 -42.18
C ALA A 206 28.25 -15.96 -42.47
N GLN A 207 27.30 -15.50 -43.23
CA GLN A 207 27.06 -14.08 -43.48
C GLN A 207 25.73 -13.65 -42.88
N CYS A 208 25.71 -12.42 -42.40
CA CYS A 208 24.53 -11.78 -41.86
C CYS A 208 23.85 -10.90 -42.90
N THR A 209 22.55 -10.93 -42.97
CA THR A 209 21.71 -10.06 -43.81
C THR A 209 20.58 -9.49 -42.96
N ASP A 210 20.42 -8.16 -42.95
CA ASP A 210 19.32 -7.48 -42.30
C ASP A 210 18.00 -7.77 -43.02
N THR A 211 16.94 -8.01 -42.26
CA THR A 211 15.59 -8.25 -42.77
C THR A 211 14.60 -7.35 -42.00
N SER A 212 13.35 -7.30 -42.48
CA SER A 212 12.28 -6.58 -41.77
C SER A 212 11.88 -7.22 -40.43
N TYR A 213 12.43 -8.36 -40.04
CA TYR A 213 12.14 -9.11 -38.82
C TYR A 213 13.42 -9.56 -38.12
N GLY A 214 14.40 -8.66 -38.04
CA GLY A 214 15.73 -8.93 -37.49
C GLY A 214 16.74 -9.33 -38.51
N ILE A 215 17.52 -10.39 -38.30
CA ILE A 215 18.59 -10.82 -39.19
C ILE A 215 18.36 -12.22 -39.73
N THR A 216 19.03 -12.51 -40.86
CA THR A 216 19.15 -13.87 -41.40
C THR A 216 20.62 -14.23 -41.54
N CYS A 217 20.98 -15.38 -40.99
CA CYS A 217 22.34 -15.95 -41.13
C CYS A 217 22.32 -17.06 -42.15
N SER A 218 23.21 -16.96 -43.15
CA SER A 218 23.39 -17.96 -44.23
C SER A 218 24.87 -18.25 -44.47
N CYS A 219 25.20 -19.44 -44.99
CA CYS A 219 26.59 -19.78 -45.26
C CYS A 219 27.18 -18.92 -46.37
N THR A 220 28.47 -18.51 -46.25
CA THR A 220 29.14 -17.49 -47.07
C THR A 220 29.43 -17.91 -48.54
N SER A 221 29.53 -19.20 -48.85
CA SER A 221 29.80 -19.68 -50.19
C SER A 221 29.28 -21.09 -50.41
N GLY A 222 29.25 -21.55 -51.66
CA GLY A 222 28.94 -22.94 -52.04
C GLY A 222 29.94 -24.00 -51.52
N ALA A 223 31.06 -23.57 -50.94
CA ALA A 223 31.99 -24.45 -50.23
C ALA A 223 31.50 -24.83 -48.82
N PHE A 224 30.55 -24.08 -48.27
CA PHE A 224 29.94 -24.34 -46.98
C PHE A 224 28.45 -24.61 -47.14
N VAL A 225 27.97 -25.62 -46.44
CA VAL A 225 26.56 -26.01 -46.44
C VAL A 225 26.00 -25.94 -45.02
N GLY A 226 24.78 -25.48 -44.93
CA GLY A 226 24.06 -25.33 -43.66
C GLY A 226 22.69 -24.74 -43.90
N LEU A 227 21.91 -24.68 -42.85
CA LEU A 227 20.58 -24.08 -42.91
C LEU A 227 20.69 -22.56 -42.72
N THR A 228 19.95 -21.82 -43.54
CA THR A 228 19.69 -20.41 -43.28
C THR A 228 18.81 -20.30 -42.05
N VAL A 229 19.23 -19.51 -41.08
CA VAL A 229 18.54 -19.37 -39.79
C VAL A 229 18.20 -17.90 -39.55
N ALA A 230 16.97 -17.64 -39.10
CA ALA A 230 16.53 -16.31 -38.68
C ALA A 230 16.89 -16.08 -37.22
N ASN A 231 17.41 -14.91 -36.92
CA ASN A 231 17.71 -14.41 -35.58
C ASN A 231 18.55 -15.34 -34.68
N ALA A 232 19.29 -16.25 -35.27
CA ALA A 232 20.16 -17.18 -34.57
C ALA A 232 21.41 -17.52 -35.43
N PRO A 233 22.52 -17.96 -34.81
CA PRO A 233 23.71 -18.38 -35.52
C PRO A 233 23.44 -19.57 -36.47
N ALA A 234 23.99 -19.53 -37.67
CA ALA A 234 23.97 -20.65 -38.61
C ALA A 234 25.14 -21.60 -38.34
N SER A 235 24.90 -22.91 -38.49
CA SER A 235 25.95 -23.92 -38.44
C SER A 235 26.38 -24.25 -39.88
N CYS A 236 27.52 -23.68 -40.29
CA CYS A 236 28.06 -23.89 -41.63
C CYS A 236 29.24 -24.87 -41.60
N SER A 237 29.12 -25.99 -42.31
CA SER A 237 30.16 -26.98 -42.45
C SER A 237 30.67 -27.04 -43.90
N GLU A 238 31.95 -27.41 -44.07
CA GLU A 238 32.48 -27.59 -45.43
C GLU A 238 31.68 -28.61 -46.22
N SER A 239 31.29 -28.25 -47.42
CA SER A 239 30.70 -29.21 -48.35
C SER A 239 31.78 -30.20 -48.70
N GLY A 240 31.71 -31.42 -48.17
CA GLY A 240 32.65 -32.50 -48.49
C GLY A 240 32.58 -32.85 -50.01
N LEU A 241 33.26 -32.09 -50.81
CA LEU A 241 33.61 -32.55 -52.16
C LEU A 241 34.60 -33.67 -52.00
N SER A 242 34.12 -34.91 -51.96
CA SER A 242 34.94 -36.08 -52.15
C SER A 242 35.58 -35.96 -53.56
N LEU A 243 36.84 -35.53 -53.59
CA LEU A 243 37.66 -35.67 -54.81
C LEU A 243 37.78 -37.17 -55.10
N ILE A 244 36.87 -37.67 -55.91
CA ILE A 244 37.11 -38.96 -56.58
C ILE A 244 38.24 -38.68 -57.58
N HIS A 245 39.46 -38.96 -57.14
CA HIS A 245 40.58 -39.11 -58.14
C HIS A 245 40.31 -40.36 -58.95
N ILE A 246 39.98 -40.15 -60.21
CA ILE A 246 40.00 -41.17 -61.24
C ILE A 246 41.43 -41.27 -61.79
#